data_fe0b8fe7844d75b602b4491c714c72dc
#
_entry.id   fe0b8fe7844d75b602b4491c714c72dc
#
_cell.length_a   1.000
_cell.length_b   1.000
_cell.length_c   1.000
_cell.angle_alpha   90.00
_cell.angle_beta   90.00
_cell.angle_gamma   90.00
#
_symmetry.space_group_name_H-M   'P 1'
#
loop_
_entity.id
_entity.type
_entity.pdbx_description
1 polymer ?
#
loop_
_entity_poly.entity_id
_entity_poly.type
_entity_poly.pdbx_seq_one_letter_code
_entity_poly.pdbx_strand_id
1 'polypeptide(L)'
;MAEPLCIYGKLVRASLLLLIAFVLPAQERKVDPTWLHRYVPQLSDTKSDLTSPNCHYKPIFGEGDAESKILRSVARFGEATLDSHGECRATLYNRQEEIYFVLAGTGTLHYGDRTYPLRENDLTYLPPSLKHSLSNNADTALRVLVMGFNVPSSVSIGAPLSEPKIINMDKVKEETVDGHPTSVLYKLLIGPRNGKRDAIDDAYVVTSLFLMDFAPGGTNFPHHHETAEEIYLVLDGKGEMVAGSGTDGIEARFPAKEGDAYYFRANCTVGFYNDNNPGAKAHILAVRSRIPLPKEDD
;
A
#
# COMPACT_ATOMS: atom_id res chain seq x y z
N MET A 1 63.18 24.63 -83.01
CA MET A 1 62.22 25.57 -82.45
C MET A 1 61.12 24.74 -81.75
N ALA A 2 61.23 24.60 -80.49
CA ALA A 2 60.26 23.90 -79.71
C ALA A 2 60.02 24.70 -78.38
N GLU A 3 58.82 25.18 -78.23
CA GLU A 3 58.38 25.91 -77.03
C GLU A 3 58.14 24.95 -75.84
N PRO A 4 58.43 25.35 -74.59
CA PRO A 4 58.13 24.52 -73.43
C PRO A 4 56.73 24.79 -72.87
N LEU A 5 55.95 23.71 -72.66
CA LEU A 5 54.64 23.70 -72.06
C LEU A 5 54.79 23.91 -70.51
N CYS A 6 54.14 24.96 -69.99
CA CYS A 6 54.08 25.29 -68.60
C CYS A 6 52.88 24.61 -67.99
N ILE A 7 53.10 23.63 -67.03
CA ILE A 7 52.03 22.93 -66.31
C ILE A 7 51.85 23.61 -64.95
N TYR A 8 50.74 24.34 -64.80
CA TYR A 8 50.29 24.88 -63.52
C TYR A 8 49.62 23.76 -62.65
N GLY A 9 50.33 23.29 -61.65
CA GLY A 9 49.75 22.40 -60.66
C GLY A 9 48.92 23.19 -59.67
N LYS A 10 47.59 22.92 -59.65
CA LYS A 10 46.68 23.43 -58.61
C LYS A 10 46.78 22.54 -57.40
N LEU A 11 47.34 23.06 -56.29
CA LEU A 11 47.24 22.44 -54.95
C LEU A 11 45.82 22.60 -54.43
N VAL A 12 45.08 21.48 -54.36
CA VAL A 12 43.82 21.39 -53.62
C VAL A 12 44.15 21.15 -52.15
N ARG A 13 43.92 22.15 -51.31
CA ARG A 13 43.97 21.99 -49.83
C ARG A 13 42.66 21.33 -49.40
N ALA A 14 42.72 20.06 -49.06
CA ALA A 14 41.61 19.38 -48.40
C ALA A 14 41.63 19.77 -46.90
N SER A 15 40.68 20.59 -46.48
CA SER A 15 40.45 20.90 -45.08
C SER A 15 39.64 19.74 -44.47
N LEU A 16 40.30 18.94 -43.63
CA LEU A 16 39.67 17.88 -42.83
C LEU A 16 38.96 18.54 -41.63
N LEU A 17 37.64 18.70 -41.73
CA LEU A 17 36.77 19.11 -40.61
C LEU A 17 36.62 17.92 -39.66
N LEU A 18 37.34 17.94 -38.54
CA LEU A 18 37.12 16.98 -37.46
C LEU A 18 35.81 17.33 -36.72
N LEU A 19 34.74 16.62 -37.00
CA LEU A 19 33.51 16.67 -36.19
C LEU A 19 33.77 15.95 -34.88
N ILE A 20 34.05 16.70 -33.81
CA ILE A 20 34.06 16.19 -32.46
C ILE A 20 32.58 16.07 -32.04
N ALA A 21 32.04 14.87 -32.12
CA ALA A 21 30.73 14.56 -31.53
C ALA A 21 30.88 14.57 -29.99
N PHE A 22 30.43 15.64 -29.35
CA PHE A 22 30.22 15.65 -27.90
C PHE A 22 29.09 14.66 -27.60
N VAL A 23 29.44 13.46 -27.15
CA VAL A 23 28.51 12.55 -26.51
C VAL A 23 28.21 13.16 -25.14
N LEU A 24 27.16 13.97 -25.04
CA LEU A 24 26.62 14.37 -23.76
C LEU A 24 26.16 13.07 -23.06
N PRO A 25 26.62 12.79 -21.83
CA PRO A 25 26.07 11.66 -21.10
C PRO A 25 24.56 11.86 -20.99
N ALA A 26 23.80 10.90 -21.48
CA ALA A 26 22.36 10.88 -21.28
C ALA A 26 22.15 10.94 -19.77
N GLN A 27 21.59 12.04 -19.28
CA GLN A 27 21.23 12.18 -17.87
C GLN A 27 20.21 11.09 -17.60
N GLU A 28 20.60 10.06 -16.82
CA GLU A 28 19.67 9.01 -16.41
C GLU A 28 18.46 9.68 -15.75
N ARG A 29 17.33 9.59 -16.41
CA ARG A 29 16.07 10.09 -15.88
C ARG A 29 15.74 9.24 -14.66
N LYS A 30 15.88 9.79 -13.47
CA LYS A 30 15.43 9.16 -12.24
C LYS A 30 13.89 9.12 -12.27
N VAL A 31 13.34 7.96 -12.58
CA VAL A 31 11.90 7.73 -12.56
C VAL A 31 11.53 7.28 -11.14
N ASP A 32 10.50 7.90 -10.55
CA ASP A 32 9.96 7.40 -9.29
C ASP A 32 9.39 6.00 -9.50
N PRO A 33 9.61 5.07 -8.56
CA PRO A 33 9.04 3.73 -8.66
C PRO A 33 7.51 3.82 -8.71
N THR A 34 6.87 2.88 -9.40
CA THR A 34 5.40 2.77 -9.45
C THR A 34 4.85 1.83 -8.39
N TRP A 35 5.71 1.03 -7.78
CA TRP A 35 5.38 0.09 -6.73
C TRP A 35 6.56 -0.09 -5.77
N LEU A 36 6.25 -0.59 -4.55
CA LEU A 36 7.23 -0.95 -3.53
C LEU A 36 6.96 -2.36 -3.05
N HIS A 37 8.00 -3.05 -2.59
CA HIS A 37 7.93 -4.35 -1.94
C HIS A 37 8.64 -4.31 -0.59
N ARG A 38 8.05 -4.98 0.40
CA ARG A 38 8.64 -5.23 1.72
C ARG A 38 8.39 -6.67 2.13
N TYR A 39 9.37 -7.28 2.78
CA TYR A 39 9.18 -8.54 3.47
C TYR A 39 9.10 -8.25 4.98
N VAL A 40 7.89 -8.26 5.52
CA VAL A 40 7.57 -7.78 6.88
C VAL A 40 8.44 -8.42 7.98
N PRO A 41 8.76 -9.74 7.93
CA PRO A 41 9.62 -10.37 8.93
C PRO A 41 11.04 -9.82 8.98
N GLN A 42 11.53 -9.14 7.95
CA GLN A 42 12.88 -8.55 7.91
C GLN A 42 12.91 -7.08 8.28
N LEU A 43 11.76 -6.45 8.48
CA LEU A 43 11.68 -5.05 8.88
C LEU A 43 12.00 -4.88 10.37
N SER A 44 12.58 -3.74 10.72
CA SER A 44 12.91 -3.38 12.09
C SER A 44 11.90 -2.39 12.65
N ASP A 45 11.74 -2.44 13.98
CA ASP A 45 10.92 -1.47 14.68
C ASP A 45 11.53 -0.07 14.62
N THR A 46 10.67 0.94 14.58
CA THR A 46 11.05 2.36 14.62
C THR A 46 10.23 3.10 15.66
N LYS A 47 10.71 4.29 16.05
CA LYS A 47 9.91 5.18 16.87
C LYS A 47 8.80 5.80 16.03
N SER A 48 7.59 5.82 16.57
CA SER A 48 6.43 6.53 16.07
C SER A 48 5.70 7.19 17.24
N ASP A 49 4.64 7.92 16.96
CA ASP A 49 3.79 8.52 17.97
C ASP A 49 3.01 7.48 18.82
N LEU A 50 2.81 6.28 18.26
CA LEU A 50 2.20 5.13 18.96
C LEU A 50 3.12 4.50 20.00
N THR A 51 4.45 4.57 19.82
CA THR A 51 5.40 3.75 20.60
C THR A 51 5.51 4.17 22.05
N SER A 52 5.62 3.16 22.92
CA SER A 52 5.93 3.26 24.33
C SER A 52 7.05 2.27 24.67
N PRO A 53 7.48 2.12 25.93
CA PRO A 53 8.44 1.06 26.29
C PRO A 53 7.97 -0.37 25.96
N ASN A 54 6.66 -0.62 25.91
CA ASN A 54 6.05 -1.93 25.70
C ASN A 54 5.06 -1.93 24.51
N CYS A 55 5.11 -0.93 23.66
CA CYS A 55 4.41 -0.87 22.38
C CYS A 55 5.41 -0.50 21.29
N HIS A 56 5.68 -1.45 20.41
CA HIS A 56 6.66 -1.37 19.33
C HIS A 56 5.92 -1.12 18.02
N TYR A 57 6.54 -0.42 17.08
CA TYR A 57 5.95 -0.17 15.78
C TYR A 57 6.94 -0.51 14.66
N LYS A 58 6.50 -1.37 13.75
CA LYS A 58 7.22 -1.80 12.57
C LYS A 58 6.58 -1.19 11.32
N PRO A 59 7.18 -0.16 10.71
CA PRO A 59 6.65 0.43 9.50
C PRO A 59 6.81 -0.52 8.32
N ILE A 60 5.78 -0.66 7.52
CA ILE A 60 5.80 -1.38 6.24
C ILE A 60 5.82 -0.35 5.11
N PHE A 61 4.87 0.59 5.13
CA PHE A 61 4.80 1.74 4.22
C PHE A 61 4.37 3.00 4.98
N GLY A 62 4.81 4.17 4.54
CA GLY A 62 4.42 5.45 5.12
C GLY A 62 5.31 5.88 6.28
N GLU A 63 4.72 6.32 7.37
CA GLU A 63 5.47 6.83 8.53
C GLU A 63 6.53 5.84 9.03
N GLY A 64 7.78 6.29 9.09
CA GLY A 64 8.93 5.47 9.48
C GLY A 64 9.59 4.70 8.33
N ASP A 65 9.00 4.64 7.13
CA ASP A 65 9.59 4.08 5.92
C ASP A 65 10.31 5.16 5.10
N ALA A 66 11.61 5.02 4.90
CA ALA A 66 12.44 6.00 4.19
C ALA A 66 12.08 6.14 2.69
N GLU A 67 11.47 5.13 2.10
CA GLU A 67 11.10 5.09 0.68
C GLU A 67 9.64 5.51 0.40
N SER A 68 8.94 6.01 1.41
CA SER A 68 7.52 6.35 1.34
C SER A 68 7.15 7.57 0.46
N LYS A 69 8.11 8.17 -0.23
CA LYS A 69 7.91 9.41 -1.01
C LYS A 69 6.89 9.31 -2.13
N ILE A 70 6.60 8.10 -2.61
CA ILE A 70 5.64 7.89 -3.71
C ILE A 70 4.20 7.75 -3.21
N LEU A 71 3.98 7.56 -1.91
CA LEU A 71 2.66 7.43 -1.30
C LEU A 71 1.93 8.79 -1.31
N ARG A 72 0.62 8.77 -1.51
CA ARG A 72 -0.20 9.98 -1.61
C ARG A 72 -1.26 10.09 -0.54
N SER A 73 -2.08 9.06 -0.37
CA SER A 73 -3.13 9.01 0.67
C SER A 73 -2.68 8.21 1.90
N VAL A 74 -1.83 7.22 1.74
CA VAL A 74 -1.33 6.41 2.85
C VAL A 74 -0.43 7.25 3.76
N ALA A 75 -0.83 7.41 5.02
CA ALA A 75 -0.03 8.05 6.06
C ALA A 75 0.89 7.01 6.74
N ARG A 76 0.32 5.85 7.06
CA ARG A 76 1.02 4.72 7.66
C ARG A 76 0.36 3.40 7.27
N PHE A 77 1.17 2.38 7.17
CA PHE A 77 0.77 0.98 7.08
C PHE A 77 1.88 0.18 7.77
N GLY A 78 1.59 -0.38 8.92
CA GLY A 78 2.61 -1.06 9.73
C GLY A 78 2.01 -1.89 10.84
N GLU A 79 2.86 -2.65 11.53
CA GLU A 79 2.47 -3.52 12.63
C GLU A 79 2.83 -2.90 13.97
N ALA A 80 1.84 -2.75 14.84
CA ALA A 80 2.03 -2.47 16.26
C ALA A 80 2.05 -3.79 17.04
N THR A 81 3.09 -3.99 17.85
CA THR A 81 3.20 -5.13 18.76
C THR A 81 3.24 -4.61 20.20
N LEU A 82 2.26 -5.02 20.97
CA LEU A 82 2.21 -4.73 22.40
C LEU A 82 2.66 -5.96 23.19
N ASP A 83 3.65 -5.77 24.02
CA ASP A 83 4.09 -6.80 24.95
C ASP A 83 2.95 -7.21 25.90
N SER A 84 3.14 -8.29 26.65
CA SER A 84 2.28 -8.64 27.77
C SER A 84 2.10 -7.44 28.70
N HIS A 85 0.86 -7.07 28.99
CA HIS A 85 0.48 -5.90 29.79
C HIS A 85 1.00 -4.55 29.26
N GLY A 86 1.28 -4.48 27.95
CA GLY A 86 1.74 -3.27 27.27
C GLY A 86 0.60 -2.32 26.91
N GLU A 87 0.97 -1.06 26.68
CA GLU A 87 0.05 -0.01 26.25
C GLU A 87 0.73 0.91 25.22
N CYS A 88 0.05 1.20 24.11
CA CYS A 88 0.48 2.20 23.16
C CYS A 88 0.11 3.61 23.62
N ARG A 89 0.87 4.61 23.19
CA ARG A 89 0.49 6.01 23.44
C ARG A 89 -0.82 6.33 22.72
N ALA A 90 -1.63 7.14 23.38
CA ALA A 90 -2.86 7.63 22.78
C ALA A 90 -2.55 8.68 21.70
N THR A 91 -3.22 8.53 20.56
CA THR A 91 -3.09 9.42 19.39
C THR A 91 -4.41 10.11 19.09
N LEU A 92 -4.31 11.23 18.37
CA LEU A 92 -5.45 11.96 17.82
C LEU A 92 -5.01 12.63 16.53
N TYR A 93 -5.63 12.28 15.41
CA TYR A 93 -5.34 12.84 14.10
C TYR A 93 -6.55 13.59 13.56
N ASN A 94 -6.39 14.88 13.35
CA ASN A 94 -7.52 15.72 12.90
C ASN A 94 -7.94 15.43 11.47
N ARG A 95 -7.02 14.90 10.65
CA ARG A 95 -7.24 14.65 9.22
C ARG A 95 -6.62 13.33 8.74
N GLN A 96 -6.60 12.33 9.62
CA GLN A 96 -6.34 10.95 9.24
C GLN A 96 -7.47 10.09 9.75
N GLU A 97 -7.90 9.15 8.93
CA GLU A 97 -8.70 8.00 9.35
C GLU A 97 -7.77 6.82 9.54
N GLU A 98 -8.06 5.98 10.51
CA GLU A 98 -7.28 4.78 10.77
C GLU A 98 -8.15 3.53 10.79
N ILE A 99 -7.52 2.41 10.51
CA ILE A 99 -8.10 1.09 10.60
C ILE A 99 -7.13 0.22 11.39
N TYR A 100 -7.63 -0.45 12.41
CA TYR A 100 -6.89 -1.44 13.17
C TYR A 100 -7.41 -2.83 12.86
N PHE A 101 -6.51 -3.74 12.53
CA PHE A 101 -6.80 -5.15 12.31
C PHE A 101 -5.94 -6.00 13.24
N VAL A 102 -6.58 -6.76 14.12
CA VAL A 102 -5.90 -7.65 15.09
C VAL A 102 -5.39 -8.89 14.37
N LEU A 103 -4.06 -8.98 14.23
CA LEU A 103 -3.38 -10.12 13.59
C LEU A 103 -3.24 -11.31 14.53
N ALA A 104 -3.07 -11.07 15.83
CA ALA A 104 -2.96 -12.13 16.83
C ALA A 104 -3.17 -11.58 18.25
N GLY A 105 -3.67 -12.41 19.14
CA GLY A 105 -3.85 -12.09 20.56
C GLY A 105 -5.18 -11.40 20.86
N THR A 106 -5.26 -10.83 22.06
CA THR A 106 -6.41 -10.08 22.55
C THR A 106 -5.97 -8.78 23.19
N GLY A 107 -6.83 -7.76 23.15
CA GLY A 107 -6.52 -6.45 23.73
C GLY A 107 -7.74 -5.60 23.97
N THR A 108 -7.50 -4.34 24.23
CA THR A 108 -8.54 -3.35 24.49
C THR A 108 -8.29 -2.12 23.62
N LEU A 109 -9.30 -1.73 22.86
CA LEU A 109 -9.35 -0.45 22.19
C LEU A 109 -9.86 0.61 23.17
N HIS A 110 -9.10 1.69 23.36
CA HIS A 110 -9.54 2.91 23.99
C HIS A 110 -10.09 3.83 22.90
N TYR A 111 -11.38 4.16 22.97
CA TYR A 111 -12.12 4.96 21.99
C TYR A 111 -12.73 6.17 22.67
N GLY A 112 -12.06 7.31 22.63
CA GLY A 112 -12.38 8.45 23.50
C GLY A 112 -12.26 8.05 24.97
N ASP A 113 -13.34 8.20 25.72
CA ASP A 113 -13.40 7.84 27.15
C ASP A 113 -13.95 6.44 27.40
N ARG A 114 -14.16 5.64 26.37
CA ARG A 114 -14.71 4.29 26.45
C ARG A 114 -13.70 3.24 26.02
N THR A 115 -13.92 2.00 26.45
CA THR A 115 -13.06 0.85 26.13
C THR A 115 -13.86 -0.28 25.53
N TYR A 116 -13.25 -0.99 24.58
CA TYR A 116 -13.86 -2.09 23.85
C TYR A 116 -12.87 -3.25 23.73
N PRO A 117 -13.27 -4.49 24.03
CA PRO A 117 -12.40 -5.65 23.87
C PRO A 117 -12.16 -5.92 22.39
N LEU A 118 -10.93 -6.31 22.06
CA LEU A 118 -10.51 -6.77 20.76
C LEU A 118 -9.93 -8.18 20.85
N ARG A 119 -10.09 -8.97 19.81
CA ARG A 119 -9.51 -10.29 19.64
C ARG A 119 -9.02 -10.49 18.22
N GLU A 120 -8.31 -11.56 18.00
CA GLU A 120 -7.83 -11.97 16.67
C GLU A 120 -8.93 -11.91 15.62
N ASN A 121 -8.58 -11.40 14.44
CA ASN A 121 -9.45 -11.12 13.30
C ASN A 121 -10.49 -10.01 13.50
N ASP A 122 -10.46 -9.27 14.61
CA ASP A 122 -11.28 -8.06 14.74
C ASP A 122 -10.67 -6.91 13.94
N LEU A 123 -11.56 -6.20 13.24
CA LEU A 123 -11.29 -4.94 12.55
C LEU A 123 -12.13 -3.83 13.16
N THR A 124 -11.54 -2.63 13.26
CA THR A 124 -12.24 -1.42 13.64
C THR A 124 -11.82 -0.24 12.79
N TYR A 125 -12.80 0.62 12.47
CA TYR A 125 -12.58 1.91 11.81
C TYR A 125 -12.53 3.03 12.84
N LEU A 126 -11.51 3.88 12.75
CA LEU A 126 -11.26 5.00 13.65
C LEU A 126 -11.32 6.31 12.83
N PRO A 127 -12.37 7.11 13.02
CA PRO A 127 -12.54 8.34 12.25
C PRO A 127 -11.55 9.43 12.68
N PRO A 128 -11.30 10.44 11.82
CA PRO A 128 -10.54 11.62 12.20
C PRO A 128 -11.09 12.31 13.45
N SER A 129 -10.21 13.02 14.17
CA SER A 129 -10.54 13.78 15.40
C SER A 129 -10.98 12.91 16.60
N LEU A 130 -10.74 11.62 16.56
CA LEU A 130 -10.96 10.71 17.67
C LEU A 130 -9.66 10.45 18.40
N LYS A 131 -9.64 10.63 19.73
CA LYS A 131 -8.54 10.16 20.57
C LYS A 131 -8.69 8.67 20.82
N HIS A 132 -7.63 7.91 20.53
CA HIS A 132 -7.65 6.45 20.68
C HIS A 132 -6.28 5.88 21.05
N SER A 133 -6.25 4.69 21.61
CA SER A 133 -5.06 3.90 21.89
C SER A 133 -5.40 2.41 22.02
N LEU A 134 -4.37 1.59 22.17
CA LEU A 134 -4.48 0.16 22.43
C LEU A 134 -3.80 -0.20 23.75
N SER A 135 -4.38 -1.15 24.48
CA SER A 135 -3.71 -1.82 25.59
C SER A 135 -3.87 -3.34 25.48
N ASN A 136 -2.89 -4.04 26.02
CA ASN A 136 -2.86 -5.49 26.09
C ASN A 136 -2.92 -5.90 27.57
N ASN A 137 -4.00 -6.54 27.99
CA ASN A 137 -4.17 -7.03 29.36
C ASN A 137 -3.87 -8.53 29.51
N ALA A 138 -3.42 -9.18 28.42
CA ALA A 138 -3.10 -10.61 28.41
C ALA A 138 -1.62 -10.88 28.69
N ASP A 139 -1.30 -12.13 29.02
CA ASP A 139 0.08 -12.61 29.21
C ASP A 139 0.84 -12.88 27.91
N THR A 140 0.15 -12.82 26.75
CA THR A 140 0.72 -12.98 25.41
C THR A 140 0.73 -11.66 24.68
N ALA A 141 1.62 -11.50 23.70
CA ALA A 141 1.67 -10.29 22.87
C ALA A 141 0.39 -10.10 22.06
N LEU A 142 0.02 -8.83 21.88
CA LEU A 142 -1.02 -8.40 20.94
C LEU A 142 -0.34 -7.83 19.71
N ARG A 143 -0.72 -8.31 18.51
CA ARG A 143 -0.24 -7.81 17.23
C ARG A 143 -1.39 -7.19 16.45
N VAL A 144 -1.21 -5.95 15.99
CA VAL A 144 -2.24 -5.19 15.28
C VAL A 144 -1.63 -4.54 14.05
N LEU A 145 -2.23 -4.77 12.89
CA LEU A 145 -1.93 -3.99 11.69
C LEU A 145 -2.63 -2.64 11.81
N VAL A 146 -1.83 -1.58 11.77
CA VAL A 146 -2.28 -0.19 11.86
C VAL A 146 -2.20 0.42 10.48
N MET A 147 -3.33 0.89 9.96
CA MET A 147 -3.46 1.50 8.64
C MET A 147 -4.02 2.92 8.81
N GLY A 148 -3.27 3.93 8.42
CA GLY A 148 -3.66 5.35 8.49
C GLY A 148 -3.68 6.01 7.13
N PHE A 149 -4.70 6.81 6.85
CA PHE A 149 -4.89 7.48 5.56
C PHE A 149 -5.20 8.95 5.74
N ASN A 150 -4.55 9.80 4.93
CA ASN A 150 -4.72 11.24 4.96
C ASN A 150 -6.04 11.65 4.29
N VAL A 151 -6.91 12.33 5.02
CA VAL A 151 -8.15 12.88 4.51
C VAL A 151 -7.89 14.30 3.97
N PRO A 152 -8.06 14.56 2.65
CA PRO A 152 -7.80 15.86 2.04
C PRO A 152 -8.59 16.99 2.68
N SER A 153 -8.04 18.21 2.68
CA SER A 153 -8.71 19.41 3.22
C SER A 153 -10.04 19.71 2.55
N SER A 154 -10.22 19.31 1.30
CA SER A 154 -11.47 19.44 0.54
C SER A 154 -12.60 18.54 1.04
N VAL A 155 -12.29 17.49 1.82
CA VAL A 155 -13.29 16.57 2.36
C VAL A 155 -13.81 17.10 3.70
N SER A 156 -15.12 17.26 3.81
CA SER A 156 -15.77 17.62 5.06
C SER A 156 -15.82 16.45 6.02
N ILE A 157 -15.26 16.62 7.23
CA ILE A 157 -15.21 15.60 8.28
C ILE A 157 -16.35 15.88 9.27
N GLY A 158 -17.18 14.87 9.50
CA GLY A 158 -18.23 14.89 10.53
C GLY A 158 -17.67 14.59 11.93
N ALA A 159 -18.51 14.72 12.94
CA ALA A 159 -18.15 14.29 14.29
C ALA A 159 -17.88 12.78 14.32
N PRO A 160 -16.92 12.31 15.13
CA PRO A 160 -16.70 10.87 15.35
C PRO A 160 -17.99 10.19 15.82
N LEU A 161 -18.15 8.92 15.47
CA LEU A 161 -19.22 8.11 16.00
C LEU A 161 -19.08 7.98 17.53
N SER A 162 -20.20 7.90 18.25
CA SER A 162 -20.18 7.72 19.71
C SER A 162 -19.62 6.37 20.14
N GLU A 163 -19.64 5.37 19.26
CA GLU A 163 -19.14 4.01 19.47
C GLU A 163 -18.42 3.51 18.22
N PRO A 164 -17.36 2.69 18.39
CA PRO A 164 -16.67 2.10 17.25
C PRO A 164 -17.54 1.03 16.60
N LYS A 165 -17.43 0.91 15.28
CA LYS A 165 -17.86 -0.30 14.59
C LYS A 165 -16.71 -1.31 14.62
N ILE A 166 -16.91 -2.43 15.30
CA ILE A 166 -15.97 -3.54 15.38
C ILE A 166 -16.62 -4.74 14.70
N ILE A 167 -15.95 -5.29 13.71
CA ILE A 167 -16.35 -6.51 13.02
C ILE A 167 -15.27 -7.58 13.19
N ASN A 168 -15.67 -8.82 13.19
CA ASN A 168 -14.73 -9.94 13.11
C ASN A 168 -14.72 -10.50 11.68
N MET A 169 -13.55 -10.53 11.04
CA MET A 169 -13.37 -10.95 9.66
C MET A 169 -13.91 -12.36 9.39
N ASP A 170 -13.82 -13.27 10.37
CA ASP A 170 -14.33 -14.65 10.21
C ASP A 170 -15.85 -14.73 10.04
N LYS A 171 -16.55 -13.67 10.48
CA LYS A 171 -18.02 -13.57 10.39
C LYS A 171 -18.48 -12.84 9.14
N VAL A 172 -17.58 -12.24 8.38
CA VAL A 172 -17.93 -11.57 7.12
C VAL A 172 -18.06 -12.63 6.03
N LYS A 173 -19.18 -12.57 5.30
CA LYS A 173 -19.50 -13.52 4.24
C LYS A 173 -18.49 -13.38 3.09
N GLU A 174 -18.07 -14.50 2.54
CA GLU A 174 -17.36 -14.56 1.27
C GLU A 174 -18.32 -14.42 0.10
N GLU A 175 -17.92 -13.65 -0.89
CA GLU A 175 -18.69 -13.42 -2.10
C GLU A 175 -17.80 -13.22 -3.32
N THR A 176 -18.37 -13.40 -4.51
CA THR A 176 -17.72 -13.01 -5.76
C THR A 176 -17.94 -11.52 -6.01
N VAL A 177 -16.98 -10.86 -6.61
CA VAL A 177 -17.07 -9.44 -7.01
C VAL A 177 -17.16 -9.36 -8.53
N ASP A 178 -18.09 -8.57 -9.04
CA ASP A 178 -18.28 -8.38 -10.47
C ASP A 178 -16.98 -7.93 -11.16
N GLY A 179 -16.72 -8.51 -12.33
CA GLY A 179 -15.48 -8.26 -13.07
C GLY A 179 -14.28 -9.08 -12.62
N HIS A 180 -14.40 -9.88 -11.57
CA HIS A 180 -13.34 -10.78 -11.08
C HIS A 180 -13.68 -12.25 -11.30
N PRO A 181 -12.68 -13.13 -11.49
CA PRO A 181 -12.91 -14.56 -11.64
C PRO A 181 -13.49 -15.18 -10.36
N THR A 182 -14.28 -16.24 -10.51
CA THR A 182 -14.83 -17.02 -9.38
C THR A 182 -13.77 -17.85 -8.64
N SER A 183 -12.53 -17.86 -9.12
CA SER A 183 -11.38 -18.49 -8.46
C SER A 183 -10.82 -17.67 -7.31
N VAL A 184 -11.38 -16.49 -7.05
CA VAL A 184 -11.10 -15.66 -5.88
C VAL A 184 -12.40 -15.23 -5.23
N LEU A 185 -12.51 -15.43 -3.92
CA LEU A 185 -13.61 -14.97 -3.09
C LEU A 185 -13.18 -13.78 -2.25
N TYR A 186 -14.11 -12.89 -1.94
CA TYR A 186 -13.84 -11.64 -1.23
C TYR A 186 -14.66 -11.55 0.04
N LYS A 187 -14.02 -11.14 1.15
CA LYS A 187 -14.72 -10.60 2.32
C LYS A 187 -14.59 -9.08 2.26
N LEU A 188 -15.69 -8.38 2.04
CA LEU A 188 -15.74 -6.93 1.94
C LEU A 188 -15.84 -6.33 3.35
N LEU A 189 -14.75 -5.75 3.83
CA LEU A 189 -14.57 -5.40 5.25
C LEU A 189 -14.92 -3.94 5.53
N ILE A 190 -14.23 -3.00 4.85
CA ILE A 190 -14.44 -1.56 5.03
C ILE A 190 -14.50 -0.88 3.67
N GLY A 191 -15.49 -0.03 3.49
CA GLY A 191 -15.73 0.73 2.29
C GLY A 191 -16.07 2.20 2.54
N PRO A 192 -16.35 2.94 1.45
CA PRO A 192 -16.57 4.36 1.51
C PRO A 192 -17.86 4.68 2.26
N ARG A 193 -17.87 5.81 2.93
CA ARG A 193 -19.02 6.32 3.69
C ARG A 193 -20.29 6.31 2.84
N ASN A 194 -21.36 5.73 3.41
CA ASN A 194 -22.66 5.51 2.76
C ASN A 194 -22.65 4.49 1.60
N GLY A 195 -21.64 3.64 1.51
CA GLY A 195 -21.48 2.63 0.46
C GLY A 195 -22.58 1.58 0.42
N LYS A 196 -22.92 0.96 1.52
CA LYS A 196 -23.89 -0.14 1.69
C LYS A 196 -23.42 -1.50 1.15
N ARG A 197 -22.18 -1.65 0.81
CA ARG A 197 -21.61 -2.89 0.30
C ARG A 197 -20.78 -3.63 1.34
N ASP A 198 -19.97 -2.87 2.07
CA ASP A 198 -18.96 -3.40 2.95
C ASP A 198 -19.51 -3.54 4.39
N ALA A 199 -18.87 -4.35 5.22
CA ALA A 199 -19.34 -4.57 6.59
C ALA A 199 -19.29 -3.30 7.44
N ILE A 200 -18.34 -2.39 7.14
CA ILE A 200 -18.27 -1.01 7.66
C ILE A 200 -18.18 -0.05 6.48
N ASP A 201 -19.17 0.84 6.33
CA ASP A 201 -19.25 1.85 5.28
C ASP A 201 -19.12 3.27 5.87
N ASP A 202 -17.94 3.59 6.44
CA ASP A 202 -17.72 4.88 7.13
C ASP A 202 -16.46 5.62 6.67
N ALA A 203 -15.65 5.04 5.77
CA ALA A 203 -14.37 5.61 5.39
C ALA A 203 -14.50 6.84 4.48
N TYR A 204 -13.62 7.83 4.68
CA TYR A 204 -13.56 9.06 3.90
C TYR A 204 -12.76 8.91 2.61
N VAL A 205 -11.61 8.21 2.67
CA VAL A 205 -10.69 8.04 1.54
C VAL A 205 -10.43 6.58 1.21
N VAL A 206 -10.54 5.66 2.17
CA VAL A 206 -10.50 4.23 1.88
C VAL A 206 -11.71 3.87 1.05
N THR A 207 -11.46 3.32 -0.15
CA THR A 207 -12.51 2.92 -1.09
C THR A 207 -12.84 1.44 -0.98
N SER A 208 -11.91 0.64 -0.45
CA SER A 208 -12.15 -0.78 -0.17
C SER A 208 -11.02 -1.34 0.70
N LEU A 209 -11.36 -2.03 1.76
CA LEU A 209 -10.49 -2.97 2.46
C LEU A 209 -11.17 -4.33 2.40
N PHE A 210 -10.48 -5.32 1.91
CA PHE A 210 -11.04 -6.66 1.70
C PHE A 210 -9.99 -7.75 1.86
N LEU A 211 -10.45 -8.94 2.24
CA LEU A 211 -9.67 -10.16 2.17
C LEU A 211 -10.01 -10.89 0.87
N MET A 212 -8.97 -11.32 0.15
CA MET A 212 -9.08 -12.23 -1.00
C MET A 212 -8.67 -13.64 -0.57
N ASP A 213 -9.53 -14.63 -0.82
CA ASP A 213 -9.23 -16.07 -0.71
C ASP A 213 -9.10 -16.66 -2.11
N PHE A 214 -7.88 -17.04 -2.48
CA PHE A 214 -7.55 -17.58 -3.80
C PHE A 214 -7.58 -19.11 -3.77
N ALA A 215 -8.39 -19.70 -4.65
CA ALA A 215 -8.33 -21.13 -4.95
C ALA A 215 -6.98 -21.51 -5.61
N PRO A 216 -6.60 -22.81 -5.68
CA PRO A 216 -5.43 -23.26 -6.44
C PRO A 216 -5.44 -22.74 -7.88
N GLY A 217 -4.35 -22.09 -8.31
CA GLY A 217 -4.24 -21.44 -9.63
C GLY A 217 -5.15 -20.23 -9.83
N GLY A 218 -5.82 -19.77 -8.78
CA GLY A 218 -6.74 -18.62 -8.82
C GLY A 218 -5.99 -17.31 -9.07
N THR A 219 -6.71 -16.33 -9.61
CA THR A 219 -6.19 -14.99 -9.92
C THR A 219 -7.30 -13.96 -9.84
N ASN A 220 -6.95 -12.73 -9.49
CA ASN A 220 -7.83 -11.57 -9.64
C ASN A 220 -7.62 -10.83 -10.97
N PHE A 221 -6.84 -11.39 -11.87
CA PHE A 221 -6.32 -10.81 -13.11
C PHE A 221 -5.57 -9.48 -12.93
N PRO A 222 -4.51 -9.25 -13.69
CA PRO A 222 -3.83 -7.97 -13.72
C PRO A 222 -4.76 -6.85 -14.16
N HIS A 223 -4.82 -5.78 -13.36
CA HIS A 223 -5.62 -4.58 -13.61
C HIS A 223 -4.94 -3.36 -12.99
N HIS A 224 -5.52 -2.17 -13.15
CA HIS A 224 -5.00 -0.94 -12.53
C HIS A 224 -6.14 -0.05 -12.01
N HIS A 225 -5.78 0.89 -11.14
CA HIS A 225 -6.70 1.87 -10.58
C HIS A 225 -6.21 3.28 -10.91
N GLU A 226 -6.98 4.07 -11.65
CA GLU A 226 -6.56 5.39 -12.14
C GLU A 226 -6.44 6.43 -11.01
N THR A 227 -7.32 6.38 -10.01
CA THR A 227 -7.46 7.40 -8.98
C THR A 227 -7.23 6.89 -7.56
N ALA A 228 -6.68 5.69 -7.43
CA ALA A 228 -6.43 5.07 -6.14
C ALA A 228 -5.05 4.40 -6.11
N GLU A 229 -4.46 4.40 -4.95
CA GLU A 229 -3.32 3.55 -4.61
C GLU A 229 -3.81 2.34 -3.81
N GLU A 230 -3.05 1.25 -3.86
CA GLU A 230 -3.45 -0.01 -3.26
C GLU A 230 -2.28 -0.68 -2.56
N ILE A 231 -2.56 -1.35 -1.44
CA ILE A 231 -1.58 -2.17 -0.72
C ILE A 231 -2.11 -3.59 -0.64
N TYR A 232 -1.26 -4.57 -0.96
CA TYR A 232 -1.49 -5.99 -0.71
C TYR A 232 -0.54 -6.48 0.38
N LEU A 233 -1.08 -7.21 1.35
CA LEU A 233 -0.33 -7.96 2.35
C LEU A 233 -0.70 -9.43 2.24
N VAL A 234 0.28 -10.29 1.92
CA VAL A 234 0.09 -11.74 1.88
C VAL A 234 0.05 -12.26 3.31
N LEU A 235 -1.15 -12.62 3.78
CA LEU A 235 -1.35 -13.16 5.13
C LEU A 235 -1.01 -14.64 5.23
N ASP A 236 -1.21 -15.38 4.14
CA ASP A 236 -0.95 -16.83 4.05
C ASP A 236 -0.77 -17.25 2.58
N GLY A 237 -0.05 -18.35 2.36
CA GLY A 237 0.14 -18.92 1.05
C GLY A 237 1.31 -18.33 0.26
N LYS A 238 1.32 -18.61 -1.03
CA LYS A 238 2.37 -18.17 -1.97
C LYS A 238 1.85 -18.16 -3.40
N GLY A 239 2.51 -17.38 -4.26
CA GLY A 239 2.17 -17.28 -5.67
C GLY A 239 3.08 -16.29 -6.39
N GLU A 240 2.53 -15.61 -7.39
CA GLU A 240 3.22 -14.57 -8.15
C GLU A 240 2.43 -13.27 -8.10
N MET A 241 3.06 -12.22 -7.59
CA MET A 241 2.52 -10.86 -7.63
C MET A 241 2.86 -10.21 -8.96
N VAL A 242 1.86 -9.59 -9.59
CA VAL A 242 2.07 -8.76 -10.79
C VAL A 242 2.22 -7.31 -10.34
N ALA A 243 3.31 -6.67 -10.75
CA ALA A 243 3.57 -5.26 -10.45
C ALA A 243 4.30 -4.59 -11.61
N GLY A 244 4.09 -3.30 -11.80
CA GLY A 244 4.79 -2.51 -12.82
C GLY A 244 3.86 -1.68 -13.66
N SER A 245 4.32 -1.35 -14.91
CA SER A 245 3.60 -0.44 -15.79
C SER A 245 3.58 1.01 -15.25
N GLY A 246 2.60 1.83 -15.60
CA GLY A 246 2.58 3.23 -15.21
C GLY A 246 3.70 4.03 -15.85
N THR A 247 4.42 4.83 -15.07
CA THR A 247 5.45 5.75 -15.60
C THR A 247 6.75 5.08 -16.03
N ASP A 248 7.11 3.92 -15.46
CA ASP A 248 8.31 3.16 -15.87
C ASP A 248 8.02 2.09 -16.94
N GLY A 249 6.73 1.84 -17.24
CA GLY A 249 6.31 0.98 -18.35
C GLY A 249 6.70 -0.50 -18.19
N ILE A 250 7.16 -0.90 -17.00
CA ILE A 250 7.60 -2.27 -16.72
C ILE A 250 6.50 -3.00 -15.96
N GLU A 251 6.10 -4.14 -16.50
CA GLU A 251 5.19 -5.08 -15.85
C GLU A 251 5.87 -6.44 -15.78
N ALA A 252 5.95 -7.01 -14.57
CA ALA A 252 6.58 -8.31 -14.35
C ALA A 252 5.87 -9.08 -13.24
N ARG A 253 6.18 -10.37 -13.13
CA ARG A 253 5.72 -11.24 -12.06
C ARG A 253 6.85 -11.50 -11.08
N PHE A 254 6.54 -11.40 -9.81
CA PHE A 254 7.49 -11.56 -8.71
C PHE A 254 6.99 -12.66 -7.77
N PRO A 255 7.85 -13.62 -7.38
CA PRO A 255 7.47 -14.59 -6.36
C PRO A 255 6.97 -13.86 -5.10
N ALA A 256 5.84 -14.29 -4.58
CA ALA A 256 5.24 -13.73 -3.38
C ALA A 256 4.83 -14.84 -2.41
N LYS A 257 4.96 -14.59 -1.11
CA LYS A 257 4.67 -15.53 -0.03
C LYS A 257 4.17 -14.80 1.21
N GLU A 258 3.73 -15.55 2.19
CA GLU A 258 3.35 -15.02 3.51
C GLU A 258 4.38 -14.00 4.04
N GLY A 259 3.90 -12.87 4.50
CA GLY A 259 4.69 -11.74 5.00
C GLY A 259 5.20 -10.77 3.93
N ASP A 260 4.98 -11.03 2.65
CA ASP A 260 5.26 -10.06 1.59
C ASP A 260 4.16 -8.98 1.55
N ALA A 261 4.58 -7.72 1.51
CA ALA A 261 3.71 -6.57 1.34
C ALA A 261 4.11 -5.79 0.08
N TYR A 262 3.11 -5.38 -0.68
CA TYR A 262 3.28 -4.62 -1.91
C TYR A 262 2.43 -3.35 -1.86
N TYR A 263 3.03 -2.23 -2.24
CA TYR A 263 2.31 -0.99 -2.48
C TYR A 263 2.30 -0.70 -3.98
N PHE A 264 1.16 -0.31 -4.51
CA PHE A 264 0.94 0.05 -5.90
C PHE A 264 0.42 1.47 -6.00
N ARG A 265 1.11 2.29 -6.75
CA ARG A 265 0.71 3.64 -7.08
C ARG A 265 -0.48 3.61 -8.06
N ALA A 266 -1.26 4.68 -8.13
CA ALA A 266 -2.27 4.85 -9.17
C ALA A 266 -1.69 4.61 -10.57
N ASN A 267 -2.44 3.90 -11.41
CA ASN A 267 -2.07 3.41 -12.74
C ASN A 267 -0.96 2.34 -12.77
N CYS A 268 -0.47 1.87 -11.63
CA CYS A 268 0.37 0.68 -11.59
C CYS A 268 -0.49 -0.57 -11.81
N THR A 269 -0.01 -1.49 -12.63
CA THR A 269 -0.66 -2.80 -12.75
C THR A 269 -0.47 -3.58 -11.46
N VAL A 270 -1.57 -4.14 -10.95
CA VAL A 270 -1.63 -5.01 -9.78
C VAL A 270 -2.36 -6.29 -10.14
N GLY A 271 -1.92 -7.41 -9.63
CA GLY A 271 -2.57 -8.70 -9.78
C GLY A 271 -1.84 -9.78 -9.00
N PHE A 272 -2.50 -10.91 -8.82
CA PHE A 272 -1.91 -12.06 -8.14
C PHE A 272 -2.34 -13.35 -8.84
N TYR A 273 -1.40 -14.30 -8.94
CA TYR A 273 -1.63 -15.66 -9.38
C TYR A 273 -1.23 -16.60 -8.24
N ASN A 274 -2.19 -17.33 -7.71
CA ASN A 274 -1.93 -18.32 -6.67
C ASN A 274 -1.19 -19.53 -7.23
N ASP A 275 -0.42 -20.21 -6.38
CA ASP A 275 0.20 -21.51 -6.70
C ASP A 275 -0.88 -22.48 -7.20
N ASN A 276 -0.56 -23.23 -8.26
CA ASN A 276 -1.49 -24.16 -8.89
C ASN A 276 -1.45 -25.58 -8.29
N ASN A 277 -0.67 -25.80 -7.24
CA ASN A 277 -0.61 -27.11 -6.58
C ASN A 277 -1.97 -27.46 -5.97
N PRO A 278 -2.40 -28.74 -6.04
CA PRO A 278 -3.65 -29.15 -5.41
C PRO A 278 -3.70 -28.79 -3.93
N GLY A 279 -4.74 -28.07 -3.52
CA GLY A 279 -4.94 -27.62 -2.15
C GLY A 279 -4.19 -26.33 -1.77
N ALA A 280 -3.43 -25.72 -2.67
CA ALA A 280 -2.82 -24.42 -2.43
C ALA A 280 -3.90 -23.37 -2.24
N LYS A 281 -3.78 -22.57 -1.17
CA LYS A 281 -4.60 -21.39 -0.91
C LYS A 281 -3.70 -20.20 -0.68
N ALA A 282 -4.18 -19.02 -0.94
CA ALA A 282 -3.53 -17.79 -0.54
C ALA A 282 -4.56 -16.79 -0.04
N HIS A 283 -4.24 -16.14 1.06
CA HIS A 283 -5.04 -15.07 1.64
C HIS A 283 -4.29 -13.75 1.54
N ILE A 284 -4.87 -12.78 0.86
CA ILE A 284 -4.30 -11.46 0.70
C ILE A 284 -5.25 -10.41 1.27
N LEU A 285 -4.78 -9.66 2.27
CA LEU A 285 -5.46 -8.45 2.71
C LEU A 285 -5.09 -7.31 1.77
N ALA A 286 -6.10 -6.69 1.19
CA ALA A 286 -5.92 -5.58 0.27
C ALA A 286 -6.65 -4.33 0.74
N VAL A 287 -5.97 -3.19 0.74
CA VAL A 287 -6.57 -1.90 1.03
C VAL A 287 -6.31 -0.93 -0.11
N ARG A 288 -7.39 -0.30 -0.58
CA ARG A 288 -7.36 0.69 -1.65
C ARG A 288 -7.86 2.03 -1.13
N SER A 289 -7.11 3.08 -1.40
CA SER A 289 -7.45 4.43 -0.97
C SER A 289 -7.34 5.43 -2.12
N ARG A 290 -8.27 6.39 -2.14
CA ARG A 290 -8.33 7.43 -3.17
C ARG A 290 -7.18 8.40 -2.99
N ILE A 291 -6.43 8.66 -4.07
CA ILE A 291 -5.41 9.71 -4.08
C ILE A 291 -6.06 11.10 -4.13
N PRO A 292 -5.46 12.12 -3.49
CA PRO A 292 -5.86 13.49 -3.73
C PRO A 292 -5.68 13.82 -5.22
N LEU A 293 -6.76 14.23 -5.87
CA LEU A 293 -6.65 14.74 -7.25
C LEU A 293 -5.88 16.07 -7.22
N PRO A 294 -5.05 16.36 -8.24
CA PRO A 294 -4.50 17.70 -8.42
C PRO A 294 -5.64 18.71 -8.38
N LYS A 295 -5.43 19.85 -7.73
CA LYS A 295 -6.34 20.99 -7.93
C LYS A 295 -6.26 21.31 -9.42
N GLU A 296 -7.39 21.33 -10.11
CA GLU A 296 -7.46 22.01 -11.39
C GLU A 296 -7.09 23.46 -11.09
N ASP A 297 -5.97 23.92 -11.64
CA ASP A 297 -5.60 25.33 -11.58
C ASP A 297 -6.65 26.07 -12.43
N ASP A 298 -7.52 26.83 -11.76
CA ASP A 298 -8.48 27.75 -12.36
C ASP A 298 -7.77 28.85 -13.18
#